data_2c97477782fe78d62804c2d5c3e0741e
#
_entry.id   2c97477782fe78d62804c2d5c3e0741e
#
_cell.length_a   1.000
_cell.length_b   1.000
_cell.length_c   1.000
_cell.angle_alpha   90.00
_cell.angle_beta   90.00
_cell.angle_gamma   90.00
#
_symmetry.space_group_name_H-M   'P 1'
#
loop_
_entity.id
_entity.type
_entity.pdbx_description
1 polymer ?
#
loop_
_entity_poly.entity_id
_entity_poly.type
_entity_poly.pdbx_seq_one_letter_code
_entity_poly.pdbx_strand_id
1 'polypeptide(L)'
;MRQTGMSSSSGSRESWRSNAVDLTQLTIHEMQAMLATREASATELVRSVLDRITRLDGQVMAYTTLTGERALEQAGAVDRLLAVGTPLPPLAGIPLAIKDVICTKGVRTTCASKILELYEPPYDATVIRRLKAQEAVLLGKTNMDEFAMGSSTENSAFFRTRNPWALDYVPGGSSGGSAAAVAADLCAAALGSDTGGSIRQPASFCGIAGLKPTYGRVSRYGLVAFASSLDQIGPFAKDIYDCAMLLHAIAGHDPRDSTSADLPVPDYCSALTGDVRGVRIGIPDEYFVEGMDPEVEAAIWTAIRTLKELGTTQEKVSLPHTPYAIATYYIVATAEASSNLGRYDGVKYGYRTTRPADLLEMYQRSRREGFGPEVKRRIMLGTYALSAGYYDAYYLKAQKVRTLIRRDFERAFEQCDVIATPTSPTPPFKFGEKTEDPLQMYLSDIFTISVNLAGLPGISIPCGFTKAGLPIGLQLIGKPFDEATILKVAHAYEQTTDWHRRKPPL
;
A
#
# COMPACT_ATOMS: atom_id res chain seq x y z
N MET A 1 57.02 -58.01 16.78
CA MET A 1 56.79 -56.92 15.78
C MET A 1 55.31 -56.62 15.70
N ARG A 2 54.88 -55.55 16.31
CA ARG A 2 53.47 -55.11 16.29
C ARG A 2 53.37 -53.85 15.43
N GLN A 3 52.64 -53.92 14.35
CA GLN A 3 52.24 -52.74 13.55
C GLN A 3 51.02 -52.11 14.16
N THR A 4 51.10 -50.86 14.56
CA THR A 4 50.01 -50.02 15.00
C THR A 4 49.47 -49.26 13.79
N GLY A 5 48.23 -49.59 13.42
CA GLY A 5 47.49 -48.85 12.40
C GLY A 5 46.94 -47.53 12.98
N MET A 6 47.27 -46.43 12.32
CA MET A 6 46.62 -45.10 12.55
C MET A 6 45.31 -45.06 11.79
N SER A 7 44.18 -45.02 12.51
CA SER A 7 42.86 -44.68 11.95
C SER A 7 42.75 -43.16 11.85
N SER A 8 42.63 -42.64 10.61
CA SER A 8 42.27 -41.25 10.34
C SER A 8 40.77 -41.07 10.56
N SER A 9 40.40 -40.36 11.61
CA SER A 9 39.04 -39.91 11.87
C SER A 9 38.75 -38.70 10.95
N SER A 10 38.05 -38.93 9.85
CA SER A 10 37.37 -37.86 9.09
C SER A 10 36.12 -37.43 9.86
N GLY A 11 36.33 -36.59 10.87
CA GLY A 11 35.25 -35.96 11.63
C GLY A 11 34.54 -34.92 10.80
N SER A 12 33.29 -35.20 10.59
CA SER A 12 32.21 -34.41 10.04
C SER A 12 32.30 -32.89 10.19
N ARG A 13 32.48 -32.18 9.08
CA ARG A 13 32.23 -30.72 8.93
C ARG A 13 30.78 -30.39 8.54
N GLU A 14 29.82 -31.23 8.87
CA GLU A 14 28.41 -31.07 8.46
C GLU A 14 27.42 -30.63 9.54
N SER A 15 27.84 -30.33 10.77
CA SER A 15 26.90 -30.05 11.86
C SER A 15 26.72 -28.56 12.27
N TRP A 16 27.22 -27.60 11.48
CA TRP A 16 27.13 -26.16 11.84
C TRP A 16 26.26 -25.31 10.90
N ARG A 17 25.33 -25.89 10.11
CA ARG A 17 24.40 -25.16 9.25
C ARG A 17 22.95 -25.14 9.70
N SER A 18 22.66 -25.24 10.99
CA SER A 18 21.26 -25.37 11.45
C SER A 18 20.59 -24.08 11.93
N ASN A 19 21.15 -22.86 11.70
CA ASN A 19 20.47 -21.59 11.95
C ASN A 19 20.93 -20.50 10.97
N ALA A 20 20.86 -20.75 9.65
CA ALA A 20 21.03 -19.68 8.68
C ALA A 20 19.80 -18.76 8.73
N VAL A 21 19.99 -17.49 9.07
CA VAL A 21 18.95 -16.46 9.04
C VAL A 21 18.36 -16.39 7.62
N ASP A 22 17.04 -16.51 7.50
CA ASP A 22 16.36 -16.31 6.21
C ASP A 22 16.37 -14.81 5.86
N LEU A 23 17.26 -14.41 4.97
CA LEU A 23 17.48 -13.02 4.55
C LEU A 23 16.20 -12.37 3.99
N THR A 24 15.24 -13.15 3.49
CA THR A 24 14.01 -12.63 2.91
C THR A 24 13.02 -12.15 3.98
N GLN A 25 13.11 -12.68 5.20
CA GLN A 25 12.22 -12.32 6.31
C GLN A 25 12.65 -11.05 7.05
N LEU A 26 13.89 -10.61 6.83
CA LEU A 26 14.42 -9.41 7.48
C LEU A 26 13.60 -8.15 7.13
N THR A 27 13.51 -7.27 8.10
CA THR A 27 13.00 -5.90 7.94
C THR A 27 14.05 -5.01 7.27
N ILE A 28 13.68 -3.78 6.89
CA ILE A 28 14.65 -2.83 6.30
C ILE A 28 15.78 -2.54 7.28
N HIS A 29 15.45 -2.24 8.54
CA HIS A 29 16.46 -1.87 9.53
C HIS A 29 17.36 -3.06 9.91
N GLU A 30 16.87 -4.30 9.90
CA GLU A 30 17.68 -5.50 10.06
C GLU A 30 18.62 -5.72 8.87
N MET A 31 18.12 -5.55 7.62
CA MET A 31 18.96 -5.59 6.42
C MET A 31 20.07 -4.53 6.47
N GLN A 32 19.73 -3.30 6.92
CA GLN A 32 20.73 -2.25 7.12
C GLN A 32 21.81 -2.63 8.12
N ALA A 33 21.44 -3.24 9.26
CA ALA A 33 22.38 -3.70 10.26
C ALA A 33 23.36 -4.74 9.67
N MET A 34 22.84 -5.71 8.91
CA MET A 34 23.68 -6.71 8.24
C MET A 34 24.62 -6.11 7.17
N LEU A 35 24.17 -5.12 6.40
CA LEU A 35 25.01 -4.41 5.45
C LEU A 35 26.12 -3.60 6.17
N ALA A 36 25.79 -2.93 7.27
CA ALA A 36 26.74 -2.14 8.05
C ALA A 36 27.81 -3.01 8.73
N THR A 37 27.44 -4.19 9.23
CA THR A 37 28.37 -5.17 9.83
C THR A 37 29.08 -6.04 8.79
N ARG A 38 28.67 -5.95 7.51
CA ARG A 38 29.15 -6.79 6.40
C ARG A 38 28.86 -8.28 6.61
N GLU A 39 27.82 -8.60 7.36
CA GLU A 39 27.32 -9.98 7.52
C GLU A 39 26.59 -10.47 6.25
N ALA A 40 26.04 -9.53 5.47
CA ALA A 40 25.52 -9.78 4.13
C ALA A 40 25.89 -8.63 3.21
N SER A 41 26.00 -8.91 1.91
CA SER A 41 26.09 -7.92 0.83
C SER A 41 24.70 -7.56 0.30
N ALA A 42 24.58 -6.39 -0.35
CA ALA A 42 23.34 -6.01 -1.02
C ALA A 42 22.97 -7.01 -2.13
N THR A 43 23.96 -7.56 -2.82
CA THR A 43 23.76 -8.60 -3.85
C THR A 43 23.19 -9.89 -3.24
N GLU A 44 23.63 -10.32 -2.04
CA GLU A 44 23.08 -11.50 -1.36
C GLU A 44 21.65 -11.27 -0.91
N LEU A 45 21.33 -10.11 -0.32
CA LEU A 45 19.96 -9.74 0.07
C LEU A 45 19.01 -9.76 -1.13
N VAL A 46 19.38 -9.08 -2.21
CA VAL A 46 18.55 -8.98 -3.43
C VAL A 46 18.39 -10.34 -4.10
N ARG A 47 19.46 -11.14 -4.19
CA ARG A 47 19.39 -12.49 -4.76
C ARG A 47 18.48 -13.40 -3.98
N SER A 48 18.57 -13.40 -2.63
CA SER A 48 17.70 -14.18 -1.77
C SER A 48 16.21 -13.85 -2.03
N VAL A 49 15.87 -12.56 -2.15
CA VAL A 49 14.49 -12.12 -2.46
C VAL A 49 14.08 -12.54 -3.88
N LEU A 50 14.94 -12.41 -4.90
CA LEU A 50 14.63 -12.84 -6.27
C LEU A 50 14.44 -14.36 -6.37
N ASP A 51 15.23 -15.14 -5.63
CA ASP A 51 15.07 -16.59 -5.54
C ASP A 51 13.74 -16.98 -4.88
N ARG A 52 13.31 -16.24 -3.84
CA ARG A 52 12.01 -16.42 -3.23
C ARG A 52 10.87 -16.04 -4.18
N ILE A 53 10.98 -14.93 -4.91
CA ILE A 53 10.01 -14.56 -5.96
C ILE A 53 9.86 -15.70 -6.99
N THR A 54 10.99 -16.24 -7.47
CA THR A 54 10.98 -17.35 -8.44
C THR A 54 10.24 -18.58 -7.91
N ARG A 55 10.35 -18.86 -6.62
CA ARG A 55 9.68 -20.03 -6.00
C ARG A 55 8.21 -19.81 -5.72
N LEU A 56 7.80 -18.61 -5.30
CA LEU A 56 6.48 -18.38 -4.71
C LEU A 56 5.56 -17.50 -5.55
N ASP A 57 6.09 -16.59 -6.40
CA ASP A 57 5.21 -15.64 -7.09
C ASP A 57 4.31 -16.30 -8.14
N GLY A 58 4.64 -17.48 -8.62
CA GLY A 58 3.72 -18.30 -9.43
C GLY A 58 2.43 -18.69 -8.69
N GLN A 59 2.43 -18.68 -7.35
CA GLN A 59 1.25 -18.94 -6.52
C GLN A 59 0.58 -17.63 -6.06
N VAL A 60 1.37 -16.62 -5.64
CA VAL A 60 0.88 -15.34 -5.10
C VAL A 60 0.44 -14.40 -6.21
N MET A 61 1.14 -14.39 -7.35
CA MET A 61 0.86 -13.52 -8.50
C MET A 61 0.92 -12.03 -8.13
N ALA A 62 1.98 -11.62 -7.43
CA ALA A 62 2.14 -10.26 -6.95
C ALA A 62 2.75 -9.30 -8.00
N TYR A 63 3.59 -9.81 -8.91
CA TYR A 63 4.34 -8.97 -9.85
C TYR A 63 3.80 -9.02 -11.28
N THR A 64 3.56 -7.84 -11.88
CA THR A 64 3.26 -7.68 -13.32
C THR A 64 4.54 -7.60 -14.16
N THR A 65 5.61 -7.08 -13.59
CA THR A 65 6.90 -6.93 -14.26
C THR A 65 8.03 -7.06 -13.23
N LEU A 66 8.97 -7.96 -13.47
CA LEU A 66 10.20 -8.08 -12.69
C LEU A 66 11.37 -7.43 -13.44
N THR A 67 12.27 -6.78 -12.69
CA THR A 67 13.49 -6.14 -13.19
C THR A 67 14.73 -6.74 -12.51
N GLY A 68 14.80 -8.08 -12.42
CA GLY A 68 15.80 -8.81 -11.64
C GLY A 68 17.24 -8.50 -12.01
N GLU A 69 17.57 -8.43 -13.31
CA GLU A 69 18.93 -8.07 -13.77
C GLU A 69 19.30 -6.66 -13.31
N ARG A 70 18.42 -5.67 -13.51
CA ARG A 70 18.64 -4.30 -13.02
C ARG A 70 18.76 -4.25 -11.50
N ALA A 71 17.99 -5.04 -10.78
CA ALA A 71 18.06 -5.11 -9.33
C ALA A 71 19.43 -5.62 -8.86
N LEU A 72 19.97 -6.66 -9.50
CA LEU A 72 21.32 -7.16 -9.22
C LEU A 72 22.42 -6.16 -9.60
N GLU A 73 22.28 -5.42 -10.70
CA GLU A 73 23.20 -4.33 -11.06
C GLU A 73 23.20 -3.21 -10.01
N GLN A 74 22.01 -2.78 -9.53
CA GLN A 74 21.87 -1.79 -8.46
C GLN A 74 22.50 -2.29 -7.16
N ALA A 75 22.22 -3.52 -6.75
CA ALA A 75 22.82 -4.13 -5.56
C ALA A 75 24.35 -4.19 -5.66
N GLY A 76 24.91 -4.63 -6.80
CA GLY A 76 26.35 -4.64 -7.03
C GLY A 76 26.98 -3.24 -7.02
N ALA A 77 26.24 -2.20 -7.38
CA ALA A 77 26.70 -0.82 -7.23
C ALA A 77 26.82 -0.41 -5.75
N VAL A 78 25.84 -0.78 -4.93
CA VAL A 78 25.88 -0.56 -3.46
C VAL A 78 27.04 -1.33 -2.84
N ASP A 79 27.28 -2.59 -3.23
CA ASP A 79 28.42 -3.38 -2.71
C ASP A 79 29.78 -2.73 -3.04
N ARG A 80 29.92 -2.10 -4.21
CA ARG A 80 31.12 -1.33 -4.55
C ARG A 80 31.30 -0.09 -3.67
N LEU A 81 30.22 0.63 -3.34
CA LEU A 81 30.27 1.77 -2.40
C LEU A 81 30.67 1.32 -1.00
N LEU A 82 30.12 0.20 -0.53
CA LEU A 82 30.49 -0.41 0.76
C LEU A 82 31.97 -0.81 0.80
N ALA A 83 32.50 -1.39 -0.29
CA ALA A 83 33.88 -1.85 -0.36
C ALA A 83 34.90 -0.72 -0.18
N VAL A 84 34.57 0.49 -0.68
CA VAL A 84 35.43 1.68 -0.56
C VAL A 84 35.12 2.52 0.70
N GLY A 85 34.22 2.07 1.57
CA GLY A 85 33.89 2.73 2.83
C GLY A 85 33.04 4.00 2.68
N THR A 86 32.31 4.15 1.58
CA THR A 86 31.38 5.27 1.39
C THR A 86 30.19 5.15 2.35
N PRO A 87 29.83 6.21 3.11
CA PRO A 87 28.63 6.23 3.91
C PRO A 87 27.39 6.01 3.02
N LEU A 88 26.56 5.04 3.37
CA LEU A 88 25.35 4.72 2.61
C LEU A 88 24.11 5.44 3.16
N PRO A 89 23.21 5.90 2.28
CA PRO A 89 21.91 6.37 2.72
C PRO A 89 21.05 5.23 3.27
N PRO A 90 20.00 5.56 4.07
CA PRO A 90 19.23 4.56 4.82
C PRO A 90 18.58 3.43 4.03
N LEU A 91 18.24 3.62 2.76
CA LEU A 91 17.61 2.56 1.95
C LEU A 91 18.56 1.87 0.96
N ALA A 92 19.88 2.14 1.07
CA ALA A 92 20.84 1.59 0.14
C ALA A 92 20.84 0.04 0.17
N GLY A 93 20.72 -0.57 -1.01
CA GLY A 93 20.71 -2.03 -1.17
C GLY A 93 19.40 -2.71 -0.77
N ILE A 94 18.40 -1.97 -0.27
CA ILE A 94 17.13 -2.53 0.18
C ILE A 94 16.21 -2.86 -1.00
N PRO A 95 15.73 -4.12 -1.13
CA PRO A 95 14.87 -4.56 -2.23
C PRO A 95 13.41 -4.12 -2.03
N LEU A 96 12.94 -3.20 -2.87
CA LEU A 96 11.61 -2.59 -2.82
C LEU A 96 10.76 -2.96 -4.03
N ALA A 97 9.44 -3.14 -3.80
CA ALA A 97 8.45 -3.34 -4.85
C ALA A 97 7.61 -2.06 -5.08
N ILE A 98 7.20 -1.84 -6.34
CA ILE A 98 6.53 -0.59 -6.75
C ILE A 98 5.20 -0.91 -7.41
N LYS A 99 4.10 -0.35 -6.89
CA LYS A 99 2.77 -0.50 -7.53
C LYS A 99 2.78 -0.04 -8.99
N ASP A 100 2.13 -0.79 -9.84
CA ASP A 100 2.18 -0.61 -11.30
C ASP A 100 1.46 0.65 -11.84
N VAL A 101 1.08 1.56 -10.97
CA VAL A 101 0.54 2.89 -11.27
C VAL A 101 1.59 4.00 -11.15
N ILE A 102 2.78 3.69 -10.61
CA ILE A 102 3.86 4.65 -10.35
C ILE A 102 4.87 4.58 -11.50
N CYS A 103 5.00 5.66 -12.27
CA CYS A 103 5.89 5.75 -13.43
C CYS A 103 7.36 5.52 -13.03
N THR A 104 7.98 4.53 -13.64
CA THR A 104 9.39 4.18 -13.48
C THR A 104 10.05 4.20 -14.86
N LYS A 105 11.01 5.09 -15.08
CA LYS A 105 11.67 5.29 -16.38
C LYS A 105 12.25 4.00 -16.96
N GLY A 106 11.82 3.66 -18.20
CA GLY A 106 12.28 2.47 -18.92
C GLY A 106 11.86 1.15 -18.25
N VAL A 107 10.81 1.17 -17.43
CA VAL A 107 10.17 -0.02 -16.87
C VAL A 107 8.69 0.03 -17.20
N ARG A 108 8.19 -1.02 -17.80
CA ARG A 108 6.79 -1.15 -18.19
C ARG A 108 5.88 -0.79 -16.99
N THR A 109 4.94 0.12 -17.21
CA THR A 109 4.00 0.64 -16.20
C THR A 109 2.59 0.62 -16.78
N THR A 110 1.83 -0.41 -16.45
CA THR A 110 0.59 -0.75 -17.17
C THR A 110 -0.67 -0.31 -16.46
N CYS A 111 -0.61 0.05 -15.17
CA CYS A 111 -1.79 0.24 -14.32
C CYS A 111 -2.73 -0.97 -14.32
N ALA A 112 -2.21 -2.17 -14.52
CA ALA A 112 -2.94 -3.43 -14.70
C ALA A 112 -4.03 -3.35 -15.78
N SER A 113 -3.81 -2.56 -16.85
CA SER A 113 -4.76 -2.29 -17.95
C SER A 113 -4.15 -2.62 -19.30
N LYS A 114 -4.96 -3.19 -20.20
CA LYS A 114 -4.59 -3.37 -21.60
C LYS A 114 -4.31 -2.04 -22.30
N ILE A 115 -4.93 -0.94 -21.86
CA ILE A 115 -4.74 0.39 -22.46
C ILE A 115 -3.29 0.86 -22.36
N LEU A 116 -2.55 0.45 -21.29
CA LEU A 116 -1.15 0.79 -21.07
C LEU A 116 -0.21 -0.45 -21.06
N GLU A 117 -0.66 -1.58 -21.57
CA GLU A 117 0.09 -2.86 -21.52
C GLU A 117 1.55 -2.75 -21.98
N LEU A 118 1.82 -1.94 -23.00
CA LEU A 118 3.17 -1.76 -23.57
C LEU A 118 3.80 -0.40 -23.20
N TYR A 119 3.21 0.33 -22.26
CA TYR A 119 3.70 1.66 -21.94
C TYR A 119 4.93 1.62 -21.05
N GLU A 120 6.01 2.22 -21.51
CA GLU A 120 7.24 2.49 -20.74
C GLU A 120 7.39 4.00 -20.53
N PRO A 121 7.30 4.49 -19.29
CA PRO A 121 7.46 5.91 -19.01
C PRO A 121 8.85 6.43 -19.41
N PRO A 122 8.95 7.62 -20.06
CA PRO A 122 10.23 8.26 -20.36
C PRO A 122 10.84 8.99 -19.15
N TYR A 123 10.16 9.00 -18.00
CA TYR A 123 10.55 9.70 -16.79
C TYR A 123 10.20 8.89 -15.54
N ASP A 124 10.86 9.23 -14.42
CA ASP A 124 10.55 8.68 -13.10
C ASP A 124 9.56 9.57 -12.35
N ALA A 125 8.63 8.95 -11.61
CA ALA A 125 7.87 9.63 -10.57
C ALA A 125 8.81 10.20 -9.50
N THR A 126 8.38 11.24 -8.78
CA THR A 126 9.20 11.87 -7.74
C THR A 126 9.63 10.87 -6.67
N VAL A 127 8.71 10.02 -6.23
CA VAL A 127 9.04 8.96 -5.25
C VAL A 127 10.12 8.00 -5.75
N ILE A 128 10.10 7.65 -7.04
CA ILE A 128 11.13 6.79 -7.66
C ILE A 128 12.49 7.51 -7.70
N ARG A 129 12.52 8.80 -8.03
CA ARG A 129 13.76 9.60 -8.00
C ARG A 129 14.34 9.67 -6.58
N ARG A 130 13.48 9.85 -5.58
CA ARG A 130 13.90 9.88 -4.17
C ARG A 130 14.44 8.52 -3.71
N LEU A 131 13.77 7.42 -4.04
CA LEU A 131 14.26 6.07 -3.73
C LEU A 131 15.61 5.76 -4.42
N LYS A 132 15.77 6.16 -5.69
CA LYS A 132 17.06 6.04 -6.38
C LYS A 132 18.16 6.89 -5.74
N ALA A 133 17.83 8.09 -5.24
CA ALA A 133 18.79 8.93 -4.50
C ALA A 133 19.17 8.32 -3.13
N GLN A 134 18.36 7.38 -2.63
CA GLN A 134 18.66 6.58 -1.44
C GLN A 134 19.36 5.25 -1.80
N GLU A 135 19.79 5.04 -3.05
CA GLU A 135 20.39 3.79 -3.54
C GLU A 135 19.54 2.54 -3.26
N ALA A 136 18.20 2.71 -3.18
CA ALA A 136 17.28 1.59 -3.01
C ALA A 136 17.22 0.73 -4.29
N VAL A 137 17.05 -0.57 -4.11
CA VAL A 137 16.96 -1.53 -5.23
C VAL A 137 15.50 -1.75 -5.61
N LEU A 138 15.15 -1.49 -6.88
CA LEU A 138 13.79 -1.66 -7.37
C LEU A 138 13.63 -3.04 -8.04
N LEU A 139 12.83 -3.91 -7.43
CA LEU A 139 12.62 -5.30 -7.89
C LEU A 139 11.70 -5.39 -9.11
N GLY A 140 10.71 -4.46 -9.22
CA GLY A 140 9.73 -4.49 -10.30
C GLY A 140 8.42 -3.80 -9.94
N LYS A 141 7.38 -4.12 -10.73
CA LYS A 141 6.04 -3.54 -10.64
C LYS A 141 5.06 -4.57 -10.12
N THR A 142 4.26 -4.18 -9.12
CA THR A 142 3.28 -5.07 -8.50
C THR A 142 1.89 -4.89 -9.07
N ASN A 143 1.15 -6.00 -9.16
CA ASN A 143 -0.21 -6.05 -9.67
C ASN A 143 -1.18 -5.22 -8.81
N MET A 144 -2.30 -4.83 -9.42
CA MET A 144 -3.28 -3.94 -8.81
C MET A 144 -4.64 -4.07 -9.50
N ASP A 145 -5.69 -3.51 -8.94
CA ASP A 145 -6.92 -3.26 -9.70
C ASP A 145 -6.66 -2.24 -10.81
N GLU A 146 -7.25 -2.44 -11.97
CA GLU A 146 -7.06 -1.62 -13.16
C GLU A 146 -7.25 -0.12 -12.86
N PHE A 147 -6.24 0.72 -13.15
CA PHE A 147 -6.19 2.15 -12.84
C PHE A 147 -6.52 2.50 -11.38
N ALA A 148 -6.17 1.63 -10.45
CA ALA A 148 -6.49 1.74 -9.02
C ALA A 148 -8.01 1.74 -8.71
N MET A 149 -8.83 1.18 -9.59
CA MET A 149 -10.29 1.12 -9.47
C MET A 149 -10.75 -0.26 -9.02
N GLY A 150 -10.79 -0.48 -7.71
CA GLY A 150 -11.21 -1.72 -7.07
C GLY A 150 -10.69 -1.84 -5.66
N SER A 151 -11.14 -2.89 -4.96
CA SER A 151 -10.83 -3.13 -3.55
C SER A 151 -10.44 -4.60 -3.28
N SER A 152 -10.11 -5.37 -4.35
CA SER A 152 -9.81 -6.81 -4.23
C SER A 152 -8.65 -7.29 -5.10
N THR A 153 -8.17 -6.46 -6.04
CA THR A 153 -7.18 -6.81 -7.08
C THR A 153 -7.70 -7.90 -8.05
N GLU A 154 -9.02 -8.05 -8.15
CA GLU A 154 -9.67 -8.91 -9.14
C GLU A 154 -9.87 -8.23 -10.50
N ASN A 155 -9.82 -6.89 -10.56
CA ASN A 155 -10.04 -6.11 -11.77
C ASN A 155 -8.77 -5.92 -12.64
N SER A 156 -7.67 -6.61 -12.33
CA SER A 156 -6.48 -6.61 -13.20
C SER A 156 -6.80 -7.22 -14.57
N ALA A 157 -6.33 -6.59 -15.63
CA ALA A 157 -6.46 -7.11 -17.00
C ALA A 157 -5.58 -8.34 -17.28
N PHE A 158 -4.64 -8.66 -16.40
CA PHE A 158 -3.65 -9.72 -16.62
C PHE A 158 -3.96 -10.96 -15.82
N PHE A 159 -4.05 -10.84 -14.49
CA PHE A 159 -4.30 -11.95 -13.56
C PHE A 159 -4.73 -11.41 -12.20
N ARG A 160 -5.25 -12.29 -11.35
CA ARG A 160 -5.62 -11.97 -9.97
C ARG A 160 -4.44 -12.24 -9.04
N THR A 161 -4.14 -11.31 -8.14
CA THR A 161 -3.22 -11.55 -7.04
C THR A 161 -3.93 -12.30 -5.93
N ARG A 162 -3.26 -13.24 -5.29
CA ARG A 162 -3.80 -14.09 -4.24
C ARG A 162 -3.30 -13.65 -2.87
N ASN A 163 -4.14 -13.82 -1.86
CA ASN A 163 -3.76 -13.54 -0.49
C ASN A 163 -2.76 -14.60 0.01
N PRO A 164 -1.57 -14.21 0.50
CA PRO A 164 -0.59 -15.16 1.02
C PRO A 164 -1.07 -16.00 2.21
N TRP A 165 -2.05 -15.51 2.99
CA TRP A 165 -2.63 -16.24 4.12
C TRP A 165 -3.60 -17.35 3.69
N ALA A 166 -4.26 -17.17 2.54
CA ALA A 166 -5.15 -18.17 1.95
C ALA A 166 -5.30 -17.89 0.46
N LEU A 167 -4.77 -18.75 -0.40
CA LEU A 167 -4.61 -18.51 -1.84
C LEU A 167 -5.93 -18.45 -2.64
N ASP A 168 -7.06 -18.81 -2.06
CA ASP A 168 -8.41 -18.65 -2.61
C ASP A 168 -9.12 -17.36 -2.14
N TYR A 169 -8.43 -16.52 -1.36
CA TYR A 169 -8.91 -15.23 -0.86
C TYR A 169 -8.24 -14.06 -1.55
N VAL A 170 -8.95 -12.92 -1.56
CA VAL A 170 -8.44 -11.66 -2.10
C VAL A 170 -7.39 -11.04 -1.17
N PRO A 171 -6.32 -10.41 -1.69
CA PRO A 171 -5.34 -9.69 -0.89
C PRO A 171 -5.80 -8.28 -0.51
N GLY A 172 -7.03 -7.92 -0.93
CA GLY A 172 -7.48 -6.53 -0.93
C GLY A 172 -7.02 -5.76 -2.17
N GLY A 173 -7.35 -4.49 -2.19
CA GLY A 173 -7.04 -3.61 -3.33
C GLY A 173 -7.26 -2.11 -3.03
N SER A 174 -6.84 -1.34 -3.98
CA SER A 174 -6.25 -1.66 -5.30
C SER A 174 -4.75 -2.01 -5.28
N SER A 175 -4.02 -1.90 -4.16
CA SER A 175 -2.58 -2.23 -4.07
C SER A 175 -2.33 -3.66 -3.59
N GLY A 176 -3.17 -4.63 -3.98
CA GLY A 176 -3.11 -6.01 -3.48
C GLY A 176 -1.79 -6.71 -3.80
N GLY A 177 -1.20 -6.49 -4.98
CA GLY A 177 0.10 -7.03 -5.33
C GLY A 177 1.23 -6.51 -4.43
N SER A 178 1.22 -5.20 -4.08
CA SER A 178 2.20 -4.62 -3.14
C SER A 178 2.06 -5.22 -1.74
N ALA A 179 0.82 -5.31 -1.23
CA ALA A 179 0.56 -5.87 0.09
C ALA A 179 0.93 -7.37 0.16
N ALA A 180 0.52 -8.15 -0.84
CA ALA A 180 0.84 -9.57 -0.93
C ALA A 180 2.36 -9.81 -1.05
N ALA A 181 3.08 -8.98 -1.82
CA ALA A 181 4.53 -9.09 -1.94
C ALA A 181 5.25 -8.89 -0.60
N VAL A 182 4.84 -7.89 0.21
CA VAL A 182 5.42 -7.67 1.54
C VAL A 182 5.08 -8.82 2.49
N ALA A 183 3.81 -9.25 2.53
CA ALA A 183 3.36 -10.33 3.41
C ALA A 183 4.04 -11.68 3.10
N ALA A 184 4.32 -11.96 1.82
CA ALA A 184 4.98 -13.18 1.37
C ALA A 184 6.52 -13.10 1.41
N ASP A 185 7.10 -12.02 1.92
CA ASP A 185 8.56 -11.75 1.91
C ASP A 185 9.17 -11.75 0.48
N LEU A 186 8.42 -11.31 -0.52
CA LEU A 186 8.87 -11.12 -1.90
C LEU A 186 9.51 -9.72 -2.13
N CYS A 187 9.62 -8.92 -1.08
CA CYS A 187 10.35 -7.65 -0.98
C CYS A 187 10.50 -7.28 0.49
N ALA A 188 11.39 -6.36 0.82
CA ALA A 188 11.50 -5.83 2.18
C ALA A 188 10.33 -4.91 2.52
N ALA A 189 9.95 -4.05 1.56
CA ALA A 189 8.81 -3.14 1.66
C ALA A 189 8.32 -2.77 0.25
N ALA A 190 7.18 -2.07 0.15
CA ALA A 190 6.61 -1.68 -1.13
C ALA A 190 5.98 -0.27 -1.10
N LEU A 191 5.83 0.33 -2.29
CA LEU A 191 4.98 1.50 -2.47
C LEU A 191 3.62 1.10 -3.04
N GLY A 192 2.57 1.71 -2.49
CA GLY A 192 1.21 1.65 -3.00
C GLY A 192 0.64 3.03 -3.31
N SER A 193 -0.64 3.06 -3.69
CA SER A 193 -1.45 4.29 -3.78
C SER A 193 -2.80 4.07 -3.12
N ASP A 194 -3.33 5.11 -2.50
CA ASP A 194 -4.59 5.09 -1.74
C ASP A 194 -5.47 6.26 -2.16
N THR A 195 -6.63 5.95 -2.72
CA THR A 195 -7.63 6.93 -3.16
C THR A 195 -8.89 6.86 -2.31
N GLY A 196 -9.21 5.66 -1.78
CA GLY A 196 -10.34 5.41 -0.91
C GLY A 196 -10.10 4.33 0.15
N GLY A 197 -8.82 3.87 0.30
CA GLY A 197 -8.46 2.78 1.21
C GLY A 197 -7.41 1.84 0.62
N SER A 198 -6.95 2.11 -0.61
CA SER A 198 -6.18 1.16 -1.41
C SER A 198 -4.73 0.90 -0.95
N ILE A 199 -4.30 1.43 0.19
CA ILE A 199 -3.14 0.99 0.97
C ILE A 199 -3.62 0.31 2.26
N ARG A 200 -4.49 0.96 3.02
CA ARG A 200 -4.89 0.54 4.36
C ARG A 200 -5.67 -0.77 4.34
N GLN A 201 -6.64 -0.90 3.42
CA GLN A 201 -7.46 -2.11 3.32
C GLN A 201 -6.64 -3.34 2.90
N PRO A 202 -5.79 -3.33 1.83
CA PRO A 202 -4.95 -4.48 1.53
C PRO A 202 -3.87 -4.74 2.60
N ALA A 203 -3.39 -3.72 3.34
CA ALA A 203 -2.53 -3.93 4.51
C ALA A 203 -3.24 -4.75 5.60
N SER A 204 -4.50 -4.41 5.91
CA SER A 204 -5.35 -5.17 6.82
C SER A 204 -5.52 -6.62 6.37
N PHE A 205 -5.83 -6.84 5.08
CA PHE A 205 -6.10 -8.16 4.53
C PHE A 205 -4.86 -9.04 4.40
N CYS A 206 -3.68 -8.44 4.29
CA CYS A 206 -2.42 -9.16 4.21
C CYS A 206 -1.64 -9.20 5.55
N GLY A 207 -2.15 -8.57 6.62
CA GLY A 207 -1.53 -8.63 7.96
C GLY A 207 -0.19 -7.90 8.04
N ILE A 208 -0.07 -6.73 7.42
CA ILE A 208 1.13 -5.90 7.39
C ILE A 208 0.80 -4.43 7.75
N ALA A 209 1.83 -3.60 7.95
CA ALA A 209 1.66 -2.16 8.10
C ALA A 209 1.46 -1.48 6.73
N GLY A 210 0.47 -0.57 6.64
CA GLY A 210 0.25 0.23 5.43
C GLY A 210 -0.23 1.64 5.76
N LEU A 211 0.56 2.65 5.37
CA LEU A 211 0.31 4.05 5.70
C LEU A 211 -0.09 4.85 4.46
N LYS A 212 -1.27 5.48 4.53
CA LYS A 212 -1.64 6.59 3.66
C LYS A 212 -1.27 7.91 4.35
N PRO A 213 -0.29 8.67 3.86
CA PRO A 213 0.03 9.98 4.44
C PRO A 213 -1.06 11.02 4.15
N THR A 214 -0.94 12.19 4.77
CA THR A 214 -1.77 13.35 4.47
C THR A 214 -1.70 13.69 2.99
N TYR A 215 -2.82 14.07 2.39
CA TYR A 215 -2.87 14.52 1.01
C TYR A 215 -1.88 15.69 0.79
N GLY A 216 -0.97 15.51 -0.17
CA GLY A 216 0.11 16.46 -0.46
C GLY A 216 1.40 16.28 0.33
N ARG A 217 1.48 15.37 1.31
CA ARG A 217 2.75 15.06 2.02
C ARG A 217 3.77 14.39 1.10
N VAL A 218 3.31 13.56 0.18
CA VAL A 218 4.11 12.87 -0.84
C VAL A 218 3.66 13.33 -2.22
N SER A 219 4.59 13.72 -3.07
CA SER A 219 4.31 14.17 -4.43
C SER A 219 3.59 13.10 -5.26
N ARG A 220 2.58 13.53 -6.03
CA ARG A 220 1.85 12.72 -7.02
C ARG A 220 2.43 12.81 -8.43
N TYR A 221 3.51 13.58 -8.64
CA TYR A 221 4.16 13.66 -9.94
C TYR A 221 4.66 12.29 -10.38
N GLY A 222 4.13 11.81 -11.51
CA GLY A 222 4.41 10.46 -12.04
C GLY A 222 3.53 9.35 -11.46
N LEU A 223 2.56 9.67 -10.62
CA LEU A 223 1.45 8.76 -10.31
C LEU A 223 0.40 8.88 -11.41
N VAL A 224 0.05 7.78 -12.07
CA VAL A 224 -1.05 7.77 -13.04
C VAL A 224 -2.36 8.01 -12.31
N ALA A 225 -3.06 9.08 -12.68
CA ALA A 225 -4.19 9.58 -11.92
C ALA A 225 -5.45 8.71 -12.05
N PHE A 226 -6.03 8.34 -10.91
CA PHE A 226 -7.41 7.90 -10.78
C PHE A 226 -8.31 9.10 -10.43
N ALA A 227 -8.20 9.61 -9.19
CA ALA A 227 -8.95 10.76 -8.70
C ALA A 227 -7.99 11.79 -8.09
N SER A 228 -7.70 12.83 -8.85
CA SER A 228 -6.59 13.76 -8.59
C SER A 228 -6.68 14.47 -7.23
N SER A 229 -7.89 14.67 -6.69
CA SER A 229 -8.09 15.30 -5.38
C SER A 229 -8.05 14.33 -4.19
N LEU A 230 -7.80 13.03 -4.43
CA LEU A 230 -7.85 11.97 -3.44
C LEU A 230 -6.60 11.08 -3.43
N ASP A 231 -6.00 10.83 -4.61
CA ASP A 231 -4.87 9.92 -4.78
C ASP A 231 -3.68 10.31 -3.92
N GLN A 232 -3.08 9.35 -3.20
CA GLN A 232 -1.87 9.54 -2.42
C GLN A 232 -0.99 8.29 -2.47
N ILE A 233 0.33 8.46 -2.67
CA ILE A 233 1.32 7.39 -2.56
C ILE A 233 1.69 7.21 -1.10
N GLY A 234 1.90 5.95 -0.67
CA GLY A 234 2.38 5.64 0.66
C GLY A 234 3.02 4.25 0.76
N PRO A 235 3.69 3.97 1.88
CA PRO A 235 4.44 2.74 2.11
C PRO A 235 3.59 1.58 2.61
N PHE A 236 4.02 0.37 2.27
CA PHE A 236 3.78 -0.89 2.96
C PHE A 236 5.08 -1.41 3.53
N ALA A 237 5.06 -1.89 4.77
CA ALA A 237 6.21 -2.47 5.43
C ALA A 237 5.82 -3.62 6.37
N LYS A 238 6.82 -4.39 6.82
CA LYS A 238 6.62 -5.50 7.76
C LYS A 238 6.34 -4.99 9.18
N ASP A 239 6.89 -3.82 9.53
CA ASP A 239 6.73 -3.16 10.81
C ASP A 239 6.60 -1.63 10.68
N ILE A 240 6.35 -0.98 11.81
CA ILE A 240 6.11 0.47 11.85
C ILE A 240 7.41 1.27 11.68
N TYR A 241 8.54 0.76 12.15
CA TYR A 241 9.82 1.44 12.01
C TYR A 241 10.20 1.58 10.53
N ASP A 242 10.10 0.50 9.76
CA ASP A 242 10.35 0.50 8.32
C ASP A 242 9.35 1.35 7.56
N CYS A 243 8.08 1.34 7.98
CA CYS A 243 7.05 2.20 7.42
C CYS A 243 7.41 3.69 7.59
N ALA A 244 7.91 4.09 8.77
CA ALA A 244 8.39 5.44 9.05
C ALA A 244 9.62 5.80 8.21
N MET A 245 10.59 4.90 8.09
CA MET A 245 11.79 5.09 7.25
C MET A 245 11.41 5.32 5.78
N LEU A 246 10.53 4.49 5.24
CA LEU A 246 10.13 4.59 3.85
C LEU A 246 9.29 5.85 3.59
N LEU A 247 8.40 6.22 4.54
CA LEU A 247 7.68 7.50 4.46
C LEU A 247 8.67 8.68 4.45
N HIS A 248 9.65 8.69 5.35
CA HIS A 248 10.65 9.76 5.43
C HIS A 248 11.40 9.93 4.10
N ALA A 249 11.77 8.82 3.46
CA ALA A 249 12.49 8.83 2.19
C ALA A 249 11.67 9.40 1.02
N ILE A 250 10.34 9.21 1.00
CA ILE A 250 9.48 9.63 -0.12
C ILE A 250 8.74 10.95 0.13
N ALA A 251 8.62 11.42 1.39
CA ALA A 251 7.89 12.64 1.76
C ALA A 251 8.63 13.94 1.39
N GLY A 252 7.88 15.04 1.26
CA GLY A 252 8.40 16.41 1.09
C GLY A 252 7.95 17.11 -0.19
N HIS A 253 8.15 18.41 -0.22
CA HIS A 253 7.69 19.27 -1.31
C HIS A 253 8.28 18.93 -2.68
N ASP A 254 7.44 19.06 -3.70
CA ASP A 254 7.81 18.92 -5.11
C ASP A 254 7.12 20.01 -5.95
N PRO A 255 7.87 20.95 -6.55
CA PRO A 255 7.29 22.03 -7.36
C PRO A 255 6.60 21.54 -8.65
N ARG A 256 6.75 20.27 -9.02
CA ARG A 256 6.06 19.66 -10.18
C ARG A 256 4.65 19.16 -9.86
N ASP A 257 4.30 19.11 -8.58
CA ASP A 257 2.96 18.77 -8.12
C ASP A 257 2.38 19.97 -7.35
N SER A 258 1.44 20.69 -7.97
CA SER A 258 0.82 21.87 -7.37
C SER A 258 0.05 21.61 -6.08
N THR A 259 -0.21 20.34 -5.76
CA THR A 259 -0.88 19.92 -4.52
C THR A 259 0.11 19.47 -3.43
N SER A 260 1.40 19.42 -3.76
CA SER A 260 2.45 19.07 -2.78
C SER A 260 2.60 20.17 -1.74
N ALA A 261 2.47 19.81 -0.46
CA ALA A 261 2.57 20.76 0.64
C ALA A 261 4.04 21.20 0.85
N ASP A 262 4.25 22.50 0.97
CA ASP A 262 5.55 23.08 1.31
C ASP A 262 5.69 23.16 2.84
N LEU A 263 5.88 21.98 3.44
CA LEU A 263 6.04 21.80 4.89
C LEU A 263 7.26 20.93 5.17
N PRO A 264 8.01 21.20 6.24
CA PRO A 264 9.12 20.36 6.67
C PRO A 264 8.69 18.89 6.83
N VAL A 265 9.58 17.98 6.52
CA VAL A 265 9.40 16.54 6.78
C VAL A 265 10.00 16.25 8.16
N PRO A 266 9.18 15.79 9.14
CA PRO A 266 9.72 15.39 10.44
C PRO A 266 10.62 14.17 10.31
N ASP A 267 11.49 13.95 11.27
CA ASP A 267 12.12 12.66 11.48
C ASP A 267 11.11 11.72 12.13
N TYR A 268 10.44 10.92 11.28
CA TYR A 268 9.40 10.01 11.75
C TYR A 268 9.96 8.88 12.63
N CYS A 269 11.20 8.44 12.40
CA CYS A 269 11.83 7.39 13.21
C CYS A 269 12.12 7.87 14.63
N SER A 270 12.56 9.12 14.81
CA SER A 270 12.81 9.69 16.14
C SER A 270 11.54 9.86 16.98
N ALA A 271 10.36 9.92 16.33
CA ALA A 271 9.08 9.97 17.02
C ALA A 271 8.63 8.64 17.64
N LEU A 272 9.27 7.51 17.27
CA LEU A 272 8.90 6.16 17.72
C LEU A 272 9.44 5.85 19.13
N THR A 273 9.09 6.67 20.11
CA THR A 273 9.61 6.59 21.48
C THR A 273 8.99 5.46 22.32
N GLY A 274 7.89 4.86 21.85
CA GLY A 274 7.10 3.89 22.62
C GLY A 274 6.25 4.48 23.75
N ASP A 275 6.44 5.74 24.12
CA ASP A 275 5.66 6.42 25.17
C ASP A 275 4.41 7.10 24.59
N VAL A 276 3.25 6.54 24.87
CA VAL A 276 1.93 7.03 24.43
C VAL A 276 1.06 7.54 25.58
N ARG A 277 1.64 7.71 26.77
CA ARG A 277 0.90 8.19 27.95
C ARG A 277 0.31 9.56 27.69
N GLY A 278 -0.98 9.70 28.00
CA GLY A 278 -1.74 10.94 27.82
C GLY A 278 -2.20 11.20 26.38
N VAL A 279 -1.86 10.37 25.40
CA VAL A 279 -2.47 10.46 24.07
C VAL A 279 -3.95 10.12 24.16
N ARG A 280 -4.80 10.96 23.61
CA ARG A 280 -6.26 10.81 23.61
C ARG A 280 -6.68 10.06 22.35
N ILE A 281 -7.28 8.88 22.51
CA ILE A 281 -7.80 8.04 21.41
C ILE A 281 -9.30 8.29 21.25
N GLY A 282 -9.68 8.87 20.12
CA GLY A 282 -11.09 9.02 19.74
C GLY A 282 -11.68 7.72 19.19
N ILE A 283 -12.87 7.36 19.63
CA ILE A 283 -13.60 6.18 19.17
C ILE A 283 -14.94 6.66 18.61
N PRO A 284 -15.14 6.66 17.27
CA PRO A 284 -16.39 7.11 16.66
C PRO A 284 -17.43 6.00 16.67
N ASP A 285 -18.63 6.30 17.17
CA ASP A 285 -19.76 5.34 17.21
C ASP A 285 -20.12 4.85 15.79
N GLU A 286 -20.04 5.74 14.80
CA GLU A 286 -20.44 5.48 13.42
C GLU A 286 -19.56 4.45 12.68
N TYR A 287 -18.46 4.02 13.30
CA TYR A 287 -17.56 2.99 12.74
C TYR A 287 -17.75 1.61 13.37
N PHE A 288 -18.68 1.48 14.33
CA PHE A 288 -19.09 0.20 14.90
C PHE A 288 -20.54 -0.08 14.47
N VAL A 289 -20.66 -0.52 13.22
CA VAL A 289 -21.95 -0.64 12.53
C VAL A 289 -22.55 -2.04 12.66
N GLU A 290 -23.88 -2.13 12.60
CA GLU A 290 -24.57 -3.41 12.48
C GLU A 290 -24.14 -4.16 11.22
N GLY A 291 -23.86 -5.46 11.34
CA GLY A 291 -23.37 -6.30 10.23
C GLY A 291 -21.84 -6.35 10.08
N MET A 292 -21.07 -5.70 10.97
CA MET A 292 -19.63 -5.93 11.05
C MET A 292 -19.36 -7.38 11.53
N ASP A 293 -18.28 -7.98 11.01
CA ASP A 293 -17.87 -9.31 11.44
C ASP A 293 -17.52 -9.31 12.94
N PRO A 294 -18.10 -10.23 13.76
CA PRO A 294 -17.89 -10.23 15.21
C PRO A 294 -16.43 -10.49 15.62
N GLU A 295 -15.64 -11.23 14.81
CA GLU A 295 -14.21 -11.45 15.09
C GLU A 295 -13.41 -10.17 14.82
N VAL A 296 -13.78 -9.40 13.82
CA VAL A 296 -13.20 -8.07 13.56
C VAL A 296 -13.52 -7.15 14.72
N GLU A 297 -14.78 -7.03 15.12
CA GLU A 297 -15.19 -6.17 16.23
C GLU A 297 -14.44 -6.50 17.53
N ALA A 298 -14.38 -7.77 17.89
CA ALA A 298 -13.70 -8.25 19.10
C ALA A 298 -12.18 -7.94 19.08
N ALA A 299 -11.54 -8.10 17.93
CA ALA A 299 -10.11 -7.79 17.75
C ALA A 299 -9.84 -6.30 17.93
N ILE A 300 -10.68 -5.43 17.33
CA ILE A 300 -10.54 -3.97 17.44
C ILE A 300 -10.73 -3.52 18.90
N TRP A 301 -11.76 -4.00 19.59
CA TRP A 301 -11.95 -3.65 21.00
C TRP A 301 -10.81 -4.15 21.89
N THR A 302 -10.20 -5.29 21.55
CA THR A 302 -9.01 -5.79 22.23
C THR A 302 -7.82 -4.87 22.01
N ALA A 303 -7.59 -4.41 20.76
CA ALA A 303 -6.51 -3.49 20.44
C ALA A 303 -6.69 -2.12 21.16
N ILE A 304 -7.93 -1.60 21.20
CA ILE A 304 -8.25 -0.36 21.93
C ILE A 304 -7.98 -0.52 23.44
N ARG A 305 -8.29 -1.68 24.04
CA ARG A 305 -7.93 -1.97 25.46
C ARG A 305 -6.43 -1.99 25.67
N THR A 306 -5.67 -2.63 24.78
CA THR A 306 -4.20 -2.65 24.84
C THR A 306 -3.63 -1.23 24.79
N LEU A 307 -4.13 -0.37 23.91
CA LEU A 307 -3.71 1.03 23.87
C LEU A 307 -4.00 1.76 25.20
N LYS A 308 -5.15 1.49 25.84
CA LYS A 308 -5.47 2.04 27.17
C LYS A 308 -4.50 1.56 28.25
N GLU A 309 -4.13 0.29 28.22
CA GLU A 309 -3.15 -0.29 29.15
C GLU A 309 -1.76 0.33 29.00
N LEU A 310 -1.43 0.81 27.79
CA LEU A 310 -0.21 1.59 27.51
C LEU A 310 -0.28 3.04 28.03
N GLY A 311 -1.40 3.46 28.61
CA GLY A 311 -1.57 4.78 29.25
C GLY A 311 -2.23 5.84 28.37
N THR A 312 -2.84 5.45 27.25
CA THR A 312 -3.71 6.37 26.49
C THR A 312 -5.05 6.58 27.20
N THR A 313 -5.72 7.70 26.89
CA THR A 313 -7.13 7.90 27.28
C THR A 313 -8.05 7.57 26.13
N GLN A 314 -9.32 7.28 26.42
CA GLN A 314 -10.33 6.96 25.43
C GLN A 314 -11.43 8.03 25.47
N GLU A 315 -11.73 8.61 24.33
CA GLU A 315 -12.73 9.65 24.16
C GLU A 315 -13.77 9.20 23.13
N LYS A 316 -15.04 9.32 23.49
CA LYS A 316 -16.12 9.08 22.55
C LYS A 316 -16.23 10.29 21.61
N VAL A 317 -16.14 10.06 20.31
CA VAL A 317 -16.27 11.11 19.28
C VAL A 317 -17.37 10.75 18.29
N SER A 318 -17.87 11.72 17.53
CA SER A 318 -18.91 11.49 16.52
C SER A 318 -18.48 12.05 15.17
N LEU A 319 -18.76 11.26 14.12
CA LEU A 319 -18.52 11.58 12.71
C LEU A 319 -19.84 11.45 11.93
N PRO A 320 -20.85 12.32 12.20
CA PRO A 320 -22.24 12.12 11.80
C PRO A 320 -22.48 12.10 10.29
N HIS A 321 -21.54 12.59 9.47
CA HIS A 321 -21.66 12.53 8.01
C HIS A 321 -21.03 11.28 7.39
N THR A 322 -20.47 10.35 8.18
CA THR A 322 -19.92 9.06 7.70
C THR A 322 -20.88 8.27 6.80
N PRO A 323 -22.20 8.17 7.06
CA PRO A 323 -23.13 7.46 6.20
C PRO A 323 -23.18 7.97 4.74
N TYR A 324 -22.78 9.21 4.51
CA TYR A 324 -22.73 9.82 3.17
C TYR A 324 -21.40 9.62 2.46
N ALA A 325 -20.38 9.07 3.13
CA ALA A 325 -19.01 9.00 2.60
C ALA A 325 -18.92 8.18 1.31
N ILE A 326 -19.55 7.00 1.26
CA ILE A 326 -19.53 6.13 0.05
C ILE A 326 -20.14 6.86 -1.15
N ALA A 327 -21.35 7.41 -1.01
CA ALA A 327 -22.01 8.13 -2.11
C ALA A 327 -21.18 9.34 -2.57
N THR A 328 -20.65 10.12 -1.61
CA THR A 328 -19.79 11.28 -1.90
C THR A 328 -18.53 10.88 -2.65
N TYR A 329 -17.85 9.83 -2.19
CA TYR A 329 -16.63 9.33 -2.82
C TYR A 329 -16.89 8.86 -4.25
N TYR A 330 -17.92 8.02 -4.48
CA TYR A 330 -18.16 7.48 -5.81
C TYR A 330 -18.64 8.53 -6.81
N ILE A 331 -19.25 9.62 -6.36
CA ILE A 331 -19.55 10.77 -7.25
C ILE A 331 -18.26 11.54 -7.55
N VAL A 332 -17.47 11.92 -6.57
CA VAL A 332 -16.24 12.72 -6.77
C VAL A 332 -15.19 11.90 -7.51
N ALA A 333 -14.88 10.70 -7.07
CA ALA A 333 -13.83 9.88 -7.66
C ALA A 333 -14.15 9.47 -9.11
N THR A 334 -15.40 9.09 -9.41
CA THR A 334 -15.78 8.72 -10.78
C THR A 334 -15.82 9.93 -11.71
N ALA A 335 -16.25 11.10 -11.23
CA ALA A 335 -16.21 12.35 -11.98
C ALA A 335 -14.76 12.70 -12.38
N GLU A 336 -13.83 12.65 -11.43
CA GLU A 336 -12.41 12.90 -11.68
C GLU A 336 -11.80 11.82 -12.58
N ALA A 337 -12.15 10.54 -12.41
CA ALA A 337 -11.72 9.43 -13.25
C ALA A 337 -12.15 9.63 -14.71
N SER A 338 -13.41 10.03 -14.96
CA SER A 338 -13.90 10.25 -16.32
C SER A 338 -13.10 11.33 -17.04
N SER A 339 -12.71 12.39 -16.34
CA SER A 339 -11.85 13.46 -16.84
C SER A 339 -10.40 12.97 -17.04
N ASN A 340 -9.81 12.33 -16.03
CA ASN A 340 -8.42 11.86 -16.07
C ASN A 340 -8.19 10.79 -17.15
N LEU A 341 -9.11 9.84 -17.32
CA LEU A 341 -8.98 8.77 -18.29
C LEU A 341 -9.44 9.17 -19.71
N GLY A 342 -9.91 10.39 -19.90
CA GLY A 342 -10.21 10.97 -21.21
C GLY A 342 -9.01 11.03 -22.16
N ARG A 343 -7.79 11.11 -21.59
CA ARG A 343 -6.52 11.15 -22.35
C ARG A 343 -6.14 9.84 -23.04
N TYR A 344 -6.74 8.72 -22.67
CA TYR A 344 -6.48 7.41 -23.28
C TYR A 344 -7.45 7.16 -24.42
N ASP A 345 -7.15 7.74 -25.58
CA ASP A 345 -8.00 7.76 -26.76
C ASP A 345 -7.45 6.97 -27.96
N GLY A 346 -6.26 6.34 -27.78
CA GLY A 346 -5.58 5.60 -28.84
C GLY A 346 -4.79 6.50 -29.81
N VAL A 347 -4.63 7.80 -29.53
CA VAL A 347 -3.92 8.74 -30.44
C VAL A 347 -2.46 8.91 -30.07
N LYS A 348 -2.14 9.38 -28.85
CA LYS A 348 -0.77 9.73 -28.46
C LYS A 348 0.00 8.58 -27.88
N TYR A 349 -0.61 7.77 -27.02
CA TYR A 349 0.01 6.65 -26.32
C TYR A 349 -1.04 5.65 -25.85
N GLY A 350 -0.59 4.46 -25.51
CA GLY A 350 -1.45 3.37 -25.09
C GLY A 350 -2.00 2.57 -26.28
N TYR A 351 -2.90 1.64 -25.94
CA TYR A 351 -3.51 0.74 -26.91
C TYR A 351 -4.32 1.50 -27.97
N ARG A 352 -4.12 1.14 -29.24
CA ARG A 352 -4.94 1.56 -30.38
C ARG A 352 -5.51 0.33 -31.07
N THR A 353 -6.83 0.35 -31.33
CA THR A 353 -7.49 -0.70 -32.11
C THR A 353 -6.90 -0.82 -33.52
N THR A 354 -6.90 -2.03 -34.07
CA THR A 354 -6.44 -2.30 -35.43
C THR A 354 -7.56 -2.10 -36.44
N ARG A 355 -7.24 -1.48 -37.59
CA ARG A 355 -8.13 -1.33 -38.74
C ARG A 355 -9.52 -0.74 -38.41
N PRO A 356 -9.60 0.44 -37.77
CA PRO A 356 -10.85 1.14 -37.59
C PRO A 356 -11.33 1.68 -38.97
N ALA A 357 -12.65 1.75 -39.18
CA ALA A 357 -13.21 2.30 -40.43
C ALA A 357 -13.05 3.81 -40.48
N ASP A 358 -13.12 4.49 -39.35
CA ASP A 358 -12.96 5.94 -39.22
C ASP A 358 -12.39 6.36 -37.89
N LEU A 359 -12.24 7.68 -37.66
CA LEU A 359 -11.69 8.24 -36.41
C LEU A 359 -12.59 7.98 -35.22
N LEU A 360 -13.90 8.03 -35.37
CA LEU A 360 -14.84 7.81 -34.27
C LEU A 360 -14.80 6.35 -33.83
N GLU A 361 -14.79 5.41 -34.77
CA GLU A 361 -14.62 3.98 -34.46
C GLU A 361 -13.28 3.70 -33.79
N MET A 362 -12.20 4.36 -34.22
CA MET A 362 -10.90 4.24 -33.57
C MET A 362 -10.98 4.60 -32.09
N TYR A 363 -11.57 5.72 -31.73
CA TYR A 363 -11.76 6.13 -30.34
C TYR A 363 -12.61 5.12 -29.55
N GLN A 364 -13.78 4.79 -30.09
CA GLN A 364 -14.74 3.90 -29.41
C GLN A 364 -14.16 2.52 -29.19
N ARG A 365 -13.53 1.92 -30.19
CA ARG A 365 -12.97 0.57 -30.11
C ARG A 365 -11.73 0.53 -29.21
N SER A 366 -10.81 1.50 -29.36
CA SER A 366 -9.61 1.53 -28.50
C SER A 366 -9.98 1.56 -27.02
N ARG A 367 -10.96 2.38 -26.63
CA ARG A 367 -11.43 2.47 -25.26
C ARG A 367 -12.23 1.22 -24.82
N ARG A 368 -13.09 0.68 -25.70
CA ARG A 368 -13.88 -0.53 -25.45
C ARG A 368 -13.01 -1.77 -25.22
N GLU A 369 -11.96 -1.92 -26.03
CA GLU A 369 -11.06 -3.07 -26.02
C GLU A 369 -9.97 -2.94 -24.94
N GLY A 370 -9.50 -1.72 -24.67
CA GLY A 370 -8.42 -1.42 -23.76
C GLY A 370 -8.81 -1.32 -22.30
N PHE A 371 -10.02 -0.83 -21.97
CA PHE A 371 -10.50 -0.72 -20.58
C PHE A 371 -11.36 -1.91 -20.15
N GLY A 372 -11.14 -2.35 -18.91
CA GLY A 372 -11.95 -3.37 -18.24
C GLY A 372 -13.35 -2.88 -17.83
N PRO A 373 -14.22 -3.80 -17.37
CA PRO A 373 -15.62 -3.50 -17.06
C PRO A 373 -15.80 -2.44 -15.97
N GLU A 374 -15.04 -2.53 -14.86
CA GLU A 374 -15.17 -1.61 -13.72
C GLU A 374 -14.72 -0.18 -14.10
N VAL A 375 -13.61 -0.06 -14.83
CA VAL A 375 -13.12 1.25 -15.31
C VAL A 375 -14.17 1.90 -16.23
N LYS A 376 -14.75 1.15 -17.16
CA LYS A 376 -15.82 1.64 -18.04
C LYS A 376 -17.04 2.10 -17.25
N ARG A 377 -17.46 1.33 -16.22
CA ARG A 377 -18.58 1.69 -15.34
C ARG A 377 -18.31 3.04 -14.66
N ARG A 378 -17.13 3.21 -14.06
CA ARG A 378 -16.77 4.46 -13.37
C ARG A 378 -16.64 5.65 -14.31
N ILE A 379 -16.09 5.46 -15.50
CA ILE A 379 -16.06 6.52 -16.52
C ILE A 379 -17.48 6.95 -16.90
N MET A 380 -18.42 6.02 -17.10
CA MET A 380 -19.80 6.33 -17.45
C MET A 380 -20.52 7.06 -16.31
N LEU A 381 -20.38 6.59 -15.07
CA LEU A 381 -20.95 7.25 -13.88
C LEU A 381 -20.42 8.67 -13.72
N GLY A 382 -19.11 8.86 -13.87
CA GLY A 382 -18.48 10.17 -13.76
C GLY A 382 -18.89 11.13 -14.88
N THR A 383 -18.98 10.65 -16.11
CA THR A 383 -19.47 11.44 -17.24
C THR A 383 -20.91 11.89 -17.02
N TYR A 384 -21.76 11.00 -16.48
CA TYR A 384 -23.13 11.34 -16.12
C TYR A 384 -23.19 12.40 -15.02
N ALA A 385 -22.43 12.23 -13.94
CA ALA A 385 -22.38 13.18 -12.82
C ALA A 385 -21.89 14.59 -13.22
N LEU A 386 -21.07 14.68 -14.29
CA LEU A 386 -20.55 15.95 -14.81
C LEU A 386 -21.39 16.52 -15.97
N SER A 387 -22.43 15.81 -16.45
CA SER A 387 -23.22 16.27 -17.59
C SER A 387 -24.14 17.46 -17.23
N ALA A 388 -24.57 18.19 -18.27
CA ALA A 388 -25.45 19.34 -18.11
C ALA A 388 -26.74 18.98 -17.38
N GLY A 389 -27.13 19.78 -16.38
CA GLY A 389 -28.28 19.56 -15.52
C GLY A 389 -28.02 18.64 -14.32
N TYR A 390 -26.91 17.87 -14.29
CA TYR A 390 -26.58 16.97 -13.19
C TYR A 390 -25.37 17.42 -12.37
N TYR A 391 -24.52 18.28 -12.91
CA TYR A 391 -23.33 18.80 -12.24
C TYR A 391 -23.62 19.39 -10.85
N ASP A 392 -24.61 20.28 -10.75
CA ASP A 392 -24.97 20.92 -9.49
C ASP A 392 -25.63 19.93 -8.52
N ALA A 393 -26.49 19.05 -9.06
CA ALA A 393 -27.24 18.08 -8.26
C ALA A 393 -26.38 16.97 -7.67
N TYR A 394 -25.31 16.56 -8.36
CA TYR A 394 -24.44 15.47 -7.94
C TYR A 394 -23.04 15.95 -7.54
N TYR A 395 -22.24 16.45 -8.48
CA TYR A 395 -20.84 16.74 -8.21
C TYR A 395 -20.65 17.88 -7.20
N LEU A 396 -21.33 19.02 -7.42
CA LEU A 396 -21.24 20.16 -6.50
C LEU A 396 -21.81 19.81 -5.12
N LYS A 397 -22.92 19.06 -5.07
CA LYS A 397 -23.49 18.58 -3.81
C LYS A 397 -22.51 17.65 -3.08
N ALA A 398 -21.87 16.71 -3.78
CA ALA A 398 -20.85 15.82 -3.20
C ALA A 398 -19.66 16.60 -2.64
N GLN A 399 -19.19 17.66 -3.31
CA GLN A 399 -18.12 18.54 -2.79
C GLN A 399 -18.54 19.27 -1.51
N LYS A 400 -19.82 19.68 -1.40
CA LYS A 400 -20.36 20.28 -0.17
C LYS A 400 -20.38 19.25 0.97
N VAL A 401 -20.83 18.01 0.70
CA VAL A 401 -20.85 16.92 1.69
C VAL A 401 -19.42 16.55 2.10
N ARG A 402 -18.47 16.49 1.17
CA ARG A 402 -17.03 16.32 1.46
C ARG A 402 -16.54 17.33 2.50
N THR A 403 -16.96 18.58 2.38
CA THR A 403 -16.62 19.63 3.35
C THR A 403 -17.21 19.35 4.74
N LEU A 404 -18.43 18.81 4.81
CA LEU A 404 -19.05 18.42 6.10
C LEU A 404 -18.32 17.25 6.73
N ILE A 405 -17.96 16.21 5.95
CA ILE A 405 -17.15 15.08 6.43
C ILE A 405 -15.81 15.58 7.01
N ARG A 406 -15.11 16.47 6.32
CA ARG A 406 -13.87 17.06 6.84
C ARG A 406 -14.08 17.78 8.17
N ARG A 407 -15.17 18.55 8.30
CA ARG A 407 -15.51 19.27 9.55
C ARG A 407 -15.83 18.33 10.71
N ASP A 408 -16.39 17.15 10.47
CA ASP A 408 -16.58 16.16 11.53
C ASP A 408 -15.24 15.74 12.13
N PHE A 409 -14.23 15.42 11.30
CA PHE A 409 -12.90 15.13 11.79
C PHE A 409 -12.24 16.32 12.49
N GLU A 410 -12.37 17.55 11.96
CA GLU A 410 -11.84 18.76 12.60
C GLU A 410 -12.38 18.89 14.04
N ARG A 411 -13.70 18.69 14.25
CA ARG A 411 -14.33 18.71 15.58
C ARG A 411 -13.89 17.54 16.47
N ALA A 412 -13.79 16.34 15.91
CA ALA A 412 -13.32 15.17 16.66
C ALA A 412 -11.89 15.39 17.18
N PHE A 413 -11.03 15.99 16.38
CA PHE A 413 -9.64 16.28 16.76
C PHE A 413 -9.48 17.45 17.77
N GLU A 414 -10.52 18.17 18.13
CA GLU A 414 -10.52 19.05 19.31
C GLU A 414 -10.52 18.23 20.61
N GLN A 415 -11.10 17.02 20.58
CA GLN A 415 -11.29 16.15 21.74
C GLN A 415 -10.26 15.03 21.81
N CYS A 416 -9.64 14.64 20.68
CA CYS A 416 -8.66 13.54 20.62
C CYS A 416 -7.43 13.90 19.77
N ASP A 417 -6.41 13.06 19.85
CA ASP A 417 -5.16 13.22 19.09
C ASP A 417 -5.05 12.20 17.95
N VAL A 418 -5.63 11.00 18.15
CA VAL A 418 -5.70 9.91 17.18
C VAL A 418 -7.10 9.30 17.23
N ILE A 419 -7.66 8.92 16.11
CA ILE A 419 -8.93 8.18 16.04
C ILE A 419 -8.60 6.72 15.71
N ALA A 420 -9.15 5.76 16.48
CA ALA A 420 -8.99 4.33 16.29
C ALA A 420 -10.27 3.70 15.76
N THR A 421 -10.16 2.93 14.66
CA THR A 421 -11.31 2.31 13.99
C THR A 421 -10.93 0.94 13.40
N PRO A 422 -11.91 0.09 13.03
CA PRO A 422 -11.63 -1.00 12.09
C PRO A 422 -11.08 -0.45 10.76
N THR A 423 -10.23 -1.20 10.07
CA THR A 423 -9.82 -0.85 8.70
C THR A 423 -10.88 -1.29 7.68
N SER A 424 -11.46 -2.47 7.87
CA SER A 424 -12.52 -3.04 7.04
C SER A 424 -13.58 -3.69 7.92
N PRO A 425 -14.87 -3.73 7.51
CA PRO A 425 -15.93 -4.38 8.28
C PRO A 425 -15.83 -5.91 8.31
N THR A 426 -15.08 -6.49 7.38
CA THR A 426 -14.91 -7.96 7.26
C THR A 426 -13.42 -8.30 7.13
N PRO A 427 -13.01 -9.53 7.48
CA PRO A 427 -11.72 -10.08 7.06
C PRO A 427 -11.66 -10.24 5.54
N PRO A 428 -10.54 -10.72 4.95
CA PRO A 428 -10.47 -11.09 3.54
C PRO A 428 -11.61 -12.04 3.15
N PHE A 429 -12.14 -11.88 1.94
CA PHE A 429 -13.21 -12.70 1.36
C PHE A 429 -12.71 -13.50 0.15
N LYS A 430 -13.47 -14.51 -0.29
CA LYS A 430 -13.07 -15.36 -1.42
C LYS A 430 -13.21 -14.65 -2.76
N PHE A 431 -12.42 -15.08 -3.75
CA PHE A 431 -12.59 -14.64 -5.13
C PHE A 431 -14.02 -14.85 -5.61
N GLY A 432 -14.58 -13.85 -6.29
CA GLY A 432 -15.92 -13.88 -6.86
C GLY A 432 -17.06 -13.57 -5.88
N GLU A 433 -16.79 -13.56 -4.57
CA GLU A 433 -17.85 -13.41 -3.55
C GLU A 433 -18.60 -12.08 -3.63
N LYS A 434 -17.91 -11.00 -4.03
CA LYS A 434 -18.49 -9.64 -4.12
C LYS A 434 -18.50 -9.06 -5.54
N THR A 435 -18.22 -9.86 -6.58
CA THR A 435 -18.08 -9.35 -7.95
C THR A 435 -19.41 -9.07 -8.64
N GLU A 436 -20.48 -9.75 -8.25
CA GLU A 436 -21.81 -9.59 -8.85
C GLU A 436 -22.55 -8.34 -8.34
N ASP A 437 -22.24 -7.89 -7.10
CA ASP A 437 -22.83 -6.69 -6.50
C ASP A 437 -21.75 -5.65 -6.22
N PRO A 438 -21.60 -4.63 -7.09
CA PRO A 438 -20.62 -3.56 -6.88
C PRO A 438 -20.78 -2.83 -5.56
N LEU A 439 -22.00 -2.72 -5.03
CA LEU A 439 -22.24 -2.02 -3.75
C LEU A 439 -21.61 -2.79 -2.58
N GLN A 440 -21.69 -4.12 -2.57
CA GLN A 440 -21.03 -4.93 -1.54
C GLN A 440 -19.50 -4.78 -1.57
N MET A 441 -18.91 -4.69 -2.78
CA MET A 441 -17.49 -4.38 -2.91
C MET A 441 -17.17 -2.99 -2.35
N TYR A 442 -17.99 -1.99 -2.64
CA TYR A 442 -17.79 -0.62 -2.18
C TYR A 442 -17.93 -0.46 -0.66
N LEU A 443 -18.79 -1.25 -0.02
CA LEU A 443 -18.94 -1.30 1.44
C LEU A 443 -17.67 -1.82 2.15
N SER A 444 -16.80 -2.54 1.46
CA SER A 444 -15.52 -2.99 2.03
C SER A 444 -14.59 -1.82 2.43
N ASP A 445 -14.78 -0.64 1.83
CA ASP A 445 -13.98 0.56 2.06
C ASP A 445 -14.68 1.61 2.95
N ILE A 446 -15.82 1.26 3.57
CA ILE A 446 -16.65 2.22 4.32
C ILE A 446 -15.88 2.99 5.41
N PHE A 447 -14.90 2.35 6.04
CA PHE A 447 -14.12 2.93 7.13
C PHE A 447 -12.86 3.68 6.67
N THR A 448 -12.49 3.56 5.39
CA THR A 448 -11.29 4.20 4.85
C THR A 448 -11.58 5.42 3.99
N ILE A 449 -12.71 5.44 3.29
CA ILE A 449 -13.09 6.46 2.31
C ILE A 449 -13.18 7.87 2.92
N SER A 450 -13.78 8.02 4.11
CA SER A 450 -13.93 9.31 4.76
C SER A 450 -12.61 9.99 5.07
N VAL A 451 -11.57 9.21 5.39
CA VAL A 451 -10.20 9.68 5.63
C VAL A 451 -9.60 10.31 4.37
N ASN A 452 -9.86 9.72 3.18
CA ASN A 452 -9.43 10.29 1.91
C ASN A 452 -10.21 11.58 1.57
N LEU A 453 -11.54 11.57 1.75
CA LEU A 453 -12.38 12.74 1.53
C LEU A 453 -11.94 13.94 2.39
N ALA A 454 -11.53 13.68 3.63
CA ALA A 454 -11.00 14.68 4.54
C ALA A 454 -9.52 15.05 4.31
N GLY A 455 -8.79 14.27 3.51
CA GLY A 455 -7.36 14.50 3.21
C GLY A 455 -6.40 14.11 4.33
N LEU A 456 -6.84 13.33 5.32
CA LEU A 456 -6.13 12.99 6.55
C LEU A 456 -5.14 11.84 6.37
N PRO A 457 -4.09 11.72 7.21
CA PRO A 457 -3.25 10.53 7.27
C PRO A 457 -3.98 9.40 7.98
N GLY A 458 -3.69 8.15 7.60
CA GLY A 458 -4.20 6.97 8.27
C GLY A 458 -3.30 5.77 8.03
N ILE A 459 -3.11 4.95 9.06
CA ILE A 459 -2.32 3.72 8.99
C ILE A 459 -3.19 2.53 9.37
N SER A 460 -3.02 1.41 8.69
CA SER A 460 -3.55 0.11 9.09
C SER A 460 -2.42 -0.76 9.62
N ILE A 461 -2.63 -1.39 10.75
CA ILE A 461 -1.67 -2.29 11.41
C ILE A 461 -2.37 -3.60 11.80
N PRO A 462 -1.71 -4.75 11.78
CA PRO A 462 -2.31 -6.01 12.20
C PRO A 462 -2.65 -5.96 13.70
N CYS A 463 -3.88 -6.37 14.06
CA CYS A 463 -4.35 -6.36 15.44
C CYS A 463 -4.99 -7.68 15.89
N GLY A 464 -5.00 -8.68 15.04
CA GLY A 464 -5.56 -9.99 15.33
C GLY A 464 -5.69 -10.85 14.10
N PHE A 465 -6.19 -12.06 14.32
CA PHE A 465 -6.52 -13.02 13.28
C PHE A 465 -7.86 -13.66 13.61
N THR A 466 -8.65 -13.99 12.59
CA THR A 466 -9.85 -14.81 12.74
C THR A 466 -9.49 -16.23 13.15
N LYS A 467 -10.48 -17.03 13.59
CA LYS A 467 -10.31 -18.46 13.84
C LYS A 467 -9.83 -19.22 12.60
N ALA A 468 -10.15 -18.70 11.40
CA ALA A 468 -9.67 -19.25 10.14
C ALA A 468 -8.23 -18.83 9.79
N GLY A 469 -7.55 -18.04 10.62
CA GLY A 469 -6.19 -17.58 10.39
C GLY A 469 -6.08 -16.39 9.42
N LEU A 470 -7.17 -15.67 9.15
CA LEU A 470 -7.16 -14.49 8.29
C LEU A 470 -6.87 -13.22 9.10
N PRO A 471 -6.03 -12.30 8.60
CA PRO A 471 -5.63 -11.10 9.33
C PRO A 471 -6.77 -10.10 9.54
N ILE A 472 -6.66 -9.32 10.62
CA ILE A 472 -7.54 -8.22 10.97
C ILE A 472 -6.68 -6.97 11.23
N GLY A 473 -7.07 -5.81 10.66
CA GLY A 473 -6.34 -4.56 10.78
C GLY A 473 -7.07 -3.51 11.63
N LEU A 474 -6.33 -2.90 12.57
CA LEU A 474 -6.68 -1.67 13.26
C LEU A 474 -6.27 -0.48 12.41
N GLN A 475 -7.18 0.47 12.21
CA GLN A 475 -6.87 1.74 11.57
C GLN A 475 -6.67 2.84 12.64
N LEU A 476 -5.56 3.57 12.51
CA LEU A 476 -5.30 4.80 13.27
C LEU A 476 -5.31 5.99 12.32
N ILE A 477 -6.11 7.01 12.62
CA ILE A 477 -6.29 8.21 11.80
C ILE A 477 -5.73 9.39 12.58
N GLY A 478 -4.92 10.23 11.94
CA GLY A 478 -4.26 11.38 12.56
C GLY A 478 -4.76 12.73 12.05
N LYS A 479 -4.30 13.78 12.74
CA LYS A 479 -4.46 15.16 12.29
C LYS A 479 -3.69 15.40 10.98
N PRO A 480 -4.08 16.40 10.18
CA PRO A 480 -3.35 16.71 8.95
C PRO A 480 -1.86 16.96 9.24
N PHE A 481 -0.98 16.30 8.50
CA PHE A 481 0.48 16.39 8.59
C PHE A 481 1.09 15.92 9.92
N ASP A 482 0.32 15.20 10.74
CA ASP A 482 0.77 14.61 12.01
C ASP A 482 0.91 13.07 11.89
N GLU A 483 1.58 12.63 10.84
CA GLU A 483 1.92 11.21 10.66
C GLU A 483 2.77 10.69 11.82
N ALA A 484 3.58 11.54 12.44
CA ALA A 484 4.43 11.19 13.58
C ALA A 484 3.63 10.64 14.77
N THR A 485 2.49 11.26 15.10
CA THR A 485 1.65 10.80 16.22
C THR A 485 1.01 9.44 15.95
N ILE A 486 0.46 9.20 14.74
CA ILE A 486 -0.12 7.88 14.42
C ILE A 486 0.95 6.79 14.34
N LEU A 487 2.13 7.07 13.81
CA LEU A 487 3.26 6.14 13.79
C LEU A 487 3.73 5.80 15.20
N LYS A 488 3.83 6.80 16.10
CA LYS A 488 4.17 6.61 17.50
C LYS A 488 3.20 5.69 18.22
N VAL A 489 1.88 5.91 18.04
CA VAL A 489 0.83 5.06 18.65
C VAL A 489 0.85 3.65 18.07
N ALA A 490 0.98 3.54 16.74
CA ALA A 490 1.09 2.27 16.05
C ALA A 490 2.30 1.46 16.53
N HIS A 491 3.47 2.10 16.65
CA HIS A 491 4.69 1.48 17.13
C HIS A 491 4.58 1.01 18.58
N ALA A 492 4.04 1.84 19.48
CA ALA A 492 3.84 1.43 20.88
C ALA A 492 2.92 0.20 21.00
N TYR A 493 1.85 0.13 20.17
CA TYR A 493 0.99 -1.04 20.10
C TYR A 493 1.73 -2.27 19.56
N GLU A 494 2.48 -2.10 18.46
CA GLU A 494 3.24 -3.17 17.81
C GLU A 494 4.25 -3.81 18.75
N GLN A 495 4.94 -3.01 19.57
CA GLN A 495 5.95 -3.51 20.53
C GLN A 495 5.34 -4.34 21.67
N THR A 496 4.04 -4.27 21.91
CA THR A 496 3.32 -5.05 22.95
C THR A 496 2.61 -6.29 22.40
N THR A 497 2.66 -6.49 21.09
CA THR A 497 1.97 -7.60 20.42
C THR A 497 2.92 -8.35 19.47
N ASP A 498 2.52 -9.52 19.01
CA ASP A 498 3.29 -10.34 18.05
C ASP A 498 2.64 -10.46 16.66
N TRP A 499 1.56 -9.71 16.43
CA TRP A 499 0.75 -9.87 15.22
C TRP A 499 1.55 -9.63 13.93
N HIS A 500 2.43 -8.63 13.89
CA HIS A 500 3.30 -8.29 12.76
C HIS A 500 4.38 -9.34 12.47
N ARG A 501 4.71 -10.20 13.45
CA ARG A 501 5.73 -11.26 13.33
C ARG A 501 5.17 -12.54 12.72
N ARG A 502 3.85 -12.68 12.68
CA ARG A 502 3.22 -13.85 12.09
C ARG A 502 3.44 -13.88 10.59
N LYS A 503 3.64 -15.07 10.05
CA LYS A 503 3.92 -15.29 8.64
C LYS A 503 2.84 -16.16 8.00
N PRO A 504 2.49 -15.89 6.73
CA PRO A 504 1.58 -16.76 5.99
C PRO A 504 2.19 -18.15 5.76
N PRO A 505 1.34 -19.19 5.63
CA PRO A 505 1.77 -20.58 5.44
C PRO A 505 2.13 -20.86 3.97
N LEU A 506 3.20 -20.25 3.45
CA LEU A 506 3.70 -20.38 2.06
C LEU A 506 4.96 -21.22 1.96
#